data_695d311574c9054585904510662331a1
#
_entry.id   695d311574c9054585904510662331a1
#
_cell.length_a   1.000
_cell.length_b   1.000
_cell.length_c   1.000
_cell.angle_alpha   90.00
_cell.angle_beta   90.00
_cell.angle_gamma   90.00
#
_symmetry.space_group_name_H-M   'P 1'
#
loop_
_entity.id
_entity.type
_entity.pdbx_description
1 polymer ?
#
loop_
_entity_poly.entity_id
_entity_poly.type
_entity_poly.pdbx_seq_one_letter_code
_entity_poly.pdbx_strand_id
1 'polypeptide(L)'
;MINKTEKEKMIAGELYFANDPELVADRQLARSQCKIINQAATFELRAQLIKEIFGKTGEKIYMEPMISFDYGYNIFVGENFYANFNCTFLDVSTIEIGDNCMLAPNVQLYTATHPLNPTKRNSGLEYAKPIKIGHNVWLGGGVIVTPGVTLGDNVVVGAGAVVTKSFPDNVVIAGNPARIIKRVDEEQQPECLATLRQTIDSVDRQIVQLLETRMSTVTKIGQIKEATKKAIYDEKREQQVLAKVASWLEQSRYKETIVATYADIMKHSRNYQQEWVAEKEQKESMRQNEEKTDD
;
A
#
# COMPACT_ATOMS: atom_id res chain seq x y z
N MET A 1 -21.05 -33.93 -15.09
CA MET A 1 -20.59 -32.58 -14.76
C MET A 1 -20.52 -31.83 -16.09
N ILE A 2 -21.23 -30.72 -16.23
CA ILE A 2 -21.14 -29.86 -17.44
C ILE A 2 -19.76 -29.22 -17.39
N ASN A 3 -18.94 -29.51 -18.42
CA ASN A 3 -17.63 -28.85 -18.53
C ASN A 3 -17.85 -27.35 -18.80
N LYS A 4 -17.41 -26.49 -17.89
CA LYS A 4 -17.41 -25.02 -18.10
C LYS A 4 -16.56 -24.65 -19.30
N THR A 5 -17.04 -23.69 -20.10
CA THR A 5 -16.24 -23.04 -21.13
C THR A 5 -15.10 -22.21 -20.50
N GLU A 6 -14.09 -21.85 -21.27
CA GLU A 6 -13.00 -20.99 -20.76
C GLU A 6 -13.52 -19.60 -20.33
N LYS A 7 -14.55 -19.08 -21.00
CA LYS A 7 -15.24 -17.85 -20.62
C LYS A 7 -15.98 -17.99 -19.28
N GLU A 8 -16.69 -19.10 -19.07
CA GLU A 8 -17.35 -19.36 -17.76
C GLU A 8 -16.34 -19.51 -16.63
N LYS A 9 -15.19 -20.14 -16.87
CA LYS A 9 -14.08 -20.22 -15.90
C LYS A 9 -13.51 -18.85 -15.60
N MET A 10 -13.24 -18.05 -16.65
CA MET A 10 -12.73 -16.69 -16.53
C MET A 10 -13.62 -15.82 -15.62
N ILE A 11 -14.93 -15.78 -15.92
CA ILE A 11 -15.91 -15.00 -15.15
C ILE A 11 -16.01 -15.50 -13.71
N ALA A 12 -15.90 -16.83 -13.51
CA ALA A 12 -15.92 -17.44 -12.18
C ALA A 12 -14.63 -17.25 -11.37
N GLY A 13 -13.58 -16.63 -11.95
CA GLY A 13 -12.28 -16.44 -11.30
C GLY A 13 -11.43 -17.72 -11.20
N GLU A 14 -11.78 -18.75 -11.96
CA GLU A 14 -11.03 -19.98 -12.06
C GLU A 14 -9.84 -19.82 -13.02
N LEU A 15 -8.91 -20.78 -13.00
CA LEU A 15 -7.85 -20.84 -14.02
C LEU A 15 -8.44 -21.15 -15.40
N TYR A 16 -8.11 -20.36 -16.38
CA TYR A 16 -8.58 -20.46 -17.75
C TYR A 16 -7.46 -20.21 -18.77
N PHE A 17 -7.68 -20.57 -20.03
CA PHE A 17 -6.76 -20.28 -21.12
C PHE A 17 -7.20 -19.01 -21.86
N ALA A 18 -6.41 -17.95 -21.76
CA ALA A 18 -6.69 -16.66 -22.38
C ALA A 18 -6.70 -16.70 -23.93
N ASN A 19 -6.06 -17.71 -24.53
CA ASN A 19 -5.99 -17.90 -25.98
C ASN A 19 -7.16 -18.75 -26.53
N ASP A 20 -8.19 -19.01 -25.73
CA ASP A 20 -9.42 -19.61 -26.23
C ASP A 20 -10.02 -18.78 -27.37
N PRO A 21 -10.48 -19.40 -28.47
CA PRO A 21 -10.97 -18.67 -29.66
C PRO A 21 -12.12 -17.68 -29.36
N GLU A 22 -13.06 -18.03 -28.48
CA GLU A 22 -14.16 -17.15 -28.07
C GLU A 22 -13.60 -15.91 -27.37
N LEU A 23 -12.71 -16.08 -26.39
CA LEU A 23 -12.11 -14.99 -25.65
C LEU A 23 -11.22 -14.10 -26.52
N VAL A 24 -10.52 -14.67 -27.48
CA VAL A 24 -9.73 -13.92 -28.46
C VAL A 24 -10.64 -13.05 -29.32
N ALA A 25 -11.75 -13.60 -29.83
CA ALA A 25 -12.73 -12.87 -30.62
C ALA A 25 -13.37 -11.72 -29.82
N ASP A 26 -13.77 -11.97 -28.59
CA ASP A 26 -14.34 -10.94 -27.69
C ASP A 26 -13.35 -9.79 -27.46
N ARG A 27 -12.07 -10.08 -27.19
CA ARG A 27 -11.05 -9.02 -27.04
C ARG A 27 -10.78 -8.25 -28.32
N GLN A 28 -10.83 -8.91 -29.49
CA GLN A 28 -10.70 -8.21 -30.77
C GLN A 28 -11.86 -7.26 -31.02
N LEU A 29 -13.09 -7.71 -30.68
CA LEU A 29 -14.28 -6.87 -30.74
C LEU A 29 -14.13 -5.64 -29.80
N ALA A 30 -13.76 -5.88 -28.55
CA ALA A 30 -13.57 -4.83 -27.56
C ALA A 30 -12.53 -3.80 -28.01
N ARG A 31 -11.42 -4.20 -28.61
CA ARG A 31 -10.41 -3.28 -29.16
C ARG A 31 -10.96 -2.42 -30.31
N SER A 32 -11.80 -3.01 -31.17
CA SER A 32 -12.48 -2.26 -32.22
C SER A 32 -13.48 -1.24 -31.63
N GLN A 33 -14.22 -1.63 -30.60
CA GLN A 33 -15.13 -0.76 -29.87
C GLN A 33 -14.39 0.38 -29.16
N CYS A 34 -13.28 0.11 -28.45
CA CYS A 34 -12.42 1.14 -27.86
C CYS A 34 -12.01 2.18 -28.90
N LYS A 35 -11.61 1.74 -30.11
CA LYS A 35 -11.23 2.66 -31.21
C LYS A 35 -12.39 3.57 -31.60
N ILE A 36 -13.60 3.03 -31.76
CA ILE A 36 -14.80 3.79 -32.13
C ILE A 36 -15.18 4.78 -31.01
N ILE A 37 -15.21 4.35 -29.77
CA ILE A 37 -15.51 5.18 -28.58
C ILE A 37 -14.52 6.36 -28.50
N ASN A 38 -13.23 6.07 -28.64
CA ASN A 38 -12.17 7.09 -28.51
C ASN A 38 -12.16 8.10 -29.67
N GLN A 39 -12.77 7.78 -30.82
CA GLN A 39 -12.95 8.66 -31.97
C GLN A 39 -14.33 9.35 -32.00
N ALA A 40 -15.21 9.07 -31.06
CA ALA A 40 -16.53 9.69 -30.99
C ALA A 40 -16.43 11.23 -30.93
N ALA A 41 -17.12 11.92 -31.85
CA ALA A 41 -17.01 13.36 -32.02
C ALA A 41 -17.60 14.16 -30.85
N THR A 42 -18.60 13.61 -30.14
CA THR A 42 -19.24 14.26 -29.00
C THR A 42 -19.25 13.33 -27.78
N PHE A 43 -19.42 13.91 -26.60
CA PHE A 43 -19.50 13.13 -25.35
C PHE A 43 -20.80 12.31 -25.29
N GLU A 44 -21.94 12.83 -25.84
CA GLU A 44 -23.21 12.11 -25.90
C GLU A 44 -23.09 10.82 -26.71
N LEU A 45 -22.48 10.90 -27.90
CA LEU A 45 -22.24 9.73 -28.72
C LEU A 45 -21.33 8.72 -28.02
N ARG A 46 -20.28 9.22 -27.34
CA ARG A 46 -19.39 8.37 -26.55
C ARG A 46 -20.13 7.67 -25.41
N ALA A 47 -20.93 8.41 -24.65
CA ALA A 47 -21.74 7.85 -23.56
C ALA A 47 -22.71 6.79 -24.06
N GLN A 48 -23.36 7.02 -25.21
CA GLN A 48 -24.27 6.04 -25.83
C GLN A 48 -23.51 4.74 -26.20
N LEU A 49 -22.38 4.86 -26.86
CA LEU A 49 -21.57 3.70 -27.25
C LEU A 49 -21.08 2.89 -26.04
N ILE A 50 -20.72 3.57 -24.96
CA ILE A 50 -20.31 2.92 -23.70
C ILE A 50 -21.49 2.17 -23.07
N LYS A 51 -22.70 2.76 -23.05
CA LYS A 51 -23.91 2.10 -22.55
C LYS A 51 -24.27 0.80 -23.29
N GLU A 52 -23.95 0.75 -24.58
CA GLU A 52 -24.19 -0.45 -25.41
C GLU A 52 -23.19 -1.58 -25.14
N ILE A 53 -22.02 -1.27 -24.58
CA ILE A 53 -20.88 -2.19 -24.45
C ILE A 53 -20.67 -2.63 -23.00
N PHE A 54 -20.82 -1.73 -22.04
CA PHE A 54 -20.65 -2.08 -20.63
C PHE A 54 -21.79 -2.98 -20.14
N GLY A 55 -21.49 -3.89 -19.21
CA GLY A 55 -22.48 -4.78 -18.63
C GLY A 55 -23.66 -4.07 -18.00
N LYS A 56 -23.40 -2.89 -17.38
CA LYS A 56 -24.44 -1.98 -16.88
C LYS A 56 -23.86 -0.58 -16.69
N THR A 57 -24.70 0.43 -16.92
CA THR A 57 -24.38 1.82 -16.58
C THR A 57 -25.57 2.52 -15.91
N GLY A 58 -25.31 3.61 -15.20
CA GLY A 58 -26.33 4.59 -14.86
C GLY A 58 -26.77 5.41 -16.08
N GLU A 59 -27.77 6.28 -15.89
CA GLU A 59 -28.25 7.17 -16.94
C GLU A 59 -27.23 8.28 -17.28
N LYS A 60 -26.60 8.83 -16.25
CA LYS A 60 -25.60 9.89 -16.39
C LYS A 60 -24.21 9.33 -16.23
N ILE A 61 -23.51 9.17 -17.34
CA ILE A 61 -22.10 8.77 -17.36
C ILE A 61 -21.32 9.74 -18.23
N TYR A 62 -20.09 10.02 -17.85
CA TYR A 62 -19.18 10.83 -18.64
C TYR A 62 -17.78 10.21 -18.61
N MET A 63 -17.24 9.89 -19.76
CA MET A 63 -15.89 9.36 -19.87
C MET A 63 -15.10 10.11 -20.95
N GLU A 64 -13.93 10.61 -20.57
CA GLU A 64 -13.01 11.25 -21.52
C GLU A 64 -12.32 10.21 -22.42
N PRO A 65 -11.83 10.60 -23.60
CA PRO A 65 -11.21 9.66 -24.54
C PRO A 65 -9.89 9.06 -24.04
N MET A 66 -9.44 8.07 -24.82
CA MET A 66 -8.36 7.12 -24.54
C MET A 66 -8.75 6.14 -23.44
N ILE A 67 -10.00 5.65 -23.52
CA ILE A 67 -10.47 4.53 -22.70
C ILE A 67 -9.94 3.23 -23.31
N SER A 68 -9.49 2.32 -22.44
CA SER A 68 -9.09 0.96 -22.82
C SER A 68 -9.73 -0.07 -21.91
N PHE A 69 -10.27 -1.14 -22.48
CA PHE A 69 -10.80 -2.28 -21.75
C PHE A 69 -10.57 -3.58 -22.51
N ASP A 70 -10.63 -4.74 -21.82
CA ASP A 70 -10.42 -6.05 -22.43
C ASP A 70 -11.70 -6.62 -23.06
N TYR A 71 -12.83 -6.48 -22.39
CA TYR A 71 -14.11 -7.06 -22.82
C TYR A 71 -15.25 -6.04 -22.83
N GLY A 72 -15.33 -5.15 -21.85
CA GLY A 72 -16.38 -4.18 -21.66
C GLY A 72 -17.59 -4.72 -20.91
N TYR A 73 -18.06 -5.91 -21.25
CA TYR A 73 -19.27 -6.52 -20.63
C TYR A 73 -19.09 -6.89 -19.15
N ASN A 74 -17.89 -6.91 -18.61
CA ASN A 74 -17.61 -7.13 -17.20
C ASN A 74 -17.50 -5.82 -16.39
N ILE A 75 -17.78 -4.66 -17.00
CA ILE A 75 -17.73 -3.35 -16.35
C ILE A 75 -19.13 -2.91 -16.00
N PHE A 76 -19.35 -2.60 -14.72
CA PHE A 76 -20.63 -2.15 -14.18
C PHE A 76 -20.39 -0.83 -13.45
N VAL A 77 -21.01 0.25 -13.90
CA VAL A 77 -20.89 1.59 -13.29
C VAL A 77 -22.26 2.15 -12.91
N GLY A 78 -22.29 2.83 -11.78
CA GLY A 78 -23.51 3.46 -11.26
C GLY A 78 -23.83 4.80 -11.89
N GLU A 79 -24.73 5.52 -11.24
CA GLU A 79 -25.22 6.84 -11.65
C GLU A 79 -24.13 7.91 -11.43
N ASN A 80 -24.10 8.95 -12.27
CA ASN A 80 -23.16 10.07 -12.23
C ASN A 80 -21.69 9.62 -12.26
N PHE A 81 -21.38 8.56 -12.99
CA PHE A 81 -20.00 8.08 -13.14
C PHE A 81 -19.18 9.01 -14.04
N TYR A 82 -18.00 9.38 -13.57
CA TYR A 82 -17.03 10.18 -14.32
C TYR A 82 -15.68 9.50 -14.41
N ALA A 83 -15.12 9.38 -15.61
CA ALA A 83 -13.74 8.98 -15.84
C ALA A 83 -13.00 9.97 -16.74
N ASN A 84 -11.83 10.38 -16.31
CA ASN A 84 -10.95 11.30 -17.03
C ASN A 84 -10.09 10.53 -18.06
N PHE A 85 -9.17 11.23 -18.73
CA PHE A 85 -8.34 10.71 -19.82
C PHE A 85 -7.50 9.48 -19.46
N ASN A 86 -7.32 8.56 -20.42
CA ASN A 86 -6.41 7.42 -20.36
C ASN A 86 -6.73 6.41 -19.26
N CYS A 87 -7.99 6.23 -18.91
CA CYS A 87 -8.38 5.20 -17.95
C CYS A 87 -8.33 3.80 -18.59
N THR A 88 -7.81 2.82 -17.84
CA THR A 88 -7.64 1.43 -18.27
C THR A 88 -8.40 0.49 -17.36
N PHE A 89 -9.22 -0.38 -17.95
CA PHE A 89 -10.02 -1.39 -17.26
C PHE A 89 -9.66 -2.77 -17.81
N LEU A 90 -8.81 -3.54 -17.11
CA LEU A 90 -8.59 -4.94 -17.49
C LEU A 90 -9.68 -5.79 -16.83
N ASP A 91 -10.82 -5.82 -17.48
CA ASP A 91 -12.08 -6.40 -17.00
C ASP A 91 -12.21 -7.89 -17.32
N VAL A 92 -11.17 -8.67 -17.04
CA VAL A 92 -11.20 -10.13 -17.15
C VAL A 92 -12.20 -10.73 -16.15
N SER A 93 -12.32 -10.18 -14.96
CA SER A 93 -13.41 -10.39 -14.02
C SER A 93 -14.20 -9.10 -13.83
N THR A 94 -15.26 -9.13 -13.04
CA THR A 94 -16.14 -7.98 -12.84
C THR A 94 -15.42 -6.79 -12.20
N ILE A 95 -15.69 -5.60 -12.73
CA ILE A 95 -15.37 -4.30 -12.15
C ILE A 95 -16.70 -3.63 -11.84
N GLU A 96 -17.04 -3.56 -10.56
CA GLU A 96 -18.28 -2.92 -10.07
C GLU A 96 -17.93 -1.57 -9.43
N ILE A 97 -18.54 -0.50 -9.90
CA ILE A 97 -18.32 0.87 -9.40
C ILE A 97 -19.69 1.47 -9.06
N GLY A 98 -19.83 1.95 -7.84
CA GLY A 98 -21.05 2.57 -7.34
C GLY A 98 -21.36 3.95 -7.96
N ASP A 99 -22.37 4.62 -7.39
CA ASP A 99 -22.81 5.92 -7.85
C ASP A 99 -21.84 7.05 -7.44
N ASN A 100 -21.87 8.15 -8.19
CA ASN A 100 -21.12 9.38 -7.93
C ASN A 100 -19.59 9.16 -7.82
N CYS A 101 -19.07 8.21 -8.57
CA CYS A 101 -17.63 7.91 -8.56
C CYS A 101 -16.88 8.73 -9.61
N MET A 102 -15.69 9.19 -9.24
CA MET A 102 -14.80 9.96 -10.11
C MET A 102 -13.42 9.32 -10.24
N LEU A 103 -13.02 9.09 -11.47
CA LEU A 103 -11.69 8.60 -11.82
C LEU A 103 -10.90 9.74 -12.50
N ALA A 104 -9.80 10.14 -11.91
CA ALA A 104 -8.87 11.12 -12.48
C ALA A 104 -8.04 10.51 -13.64
N PRO A 105 -7.21 11.29 -14.35
CA PRO A 105 -6.44 10.77 -15.49
C PRO A 105 -5.53 9.59 -15.13
N ASN A 106 -5.38 8.65 -16.09
CA ASN A 106 -4.50 7.49 -15.97
C ASN A 106 -4.85 6.52 -14.83
N VAL A 107 -6.10 6.46 -14.38
CA VAL A 107 -6.54 5.45 -13.42
C VAL A 107 -6.57 4.08 -14.10
N GLN A 108 -6.10 3.05 -13.39
CA GLN A 108 -5.93 1.69 -13.88
C GLN A 108 -6.58 0.70 -12.91
N LEU A 109 -7.56 -0.07 -13.40
CA LEU A 109 -8.27 -1.10 -12.64
C LEU A 109 -7.94 -2.45 -13.25
N TYR A 110 -7.22 -3.30 -12.52
CA TYR A 110 -6.70 -4.57 -13.01
C TYR A 110 -7.35 -5.73 -12.27
N THR A 111 -8.23 -6.48 -12.91
CA THR A 111 -8.79 -7.72 -12.36
C THR A 111 -7.94 -8.94 -12.74
N ALA A 112 -7.20 -8.85 -13.86
CA ALA A 112 -6.35 -9.91 -14.37
C ALA A 112 -5.12 -10.17 -13.49
N THR A 113 -4.78 -11.43 -13.34
CA THR A 113 -3.54 -11.85 -12.66
C THR A 113 -3.07 -13.21 -13.20
N HIS A 114 -1.83 -13.56 -12.86
CA HIS A 114 -1.20 -14.80 -13.32
C HIS A 114 -0.72 -15.66 -12.13
N PRO A 115 -0.62 -16.98 -12.30
CA PRO A 115 0.03 -17.84 -11.33
C PRO A 115 1.47 -17.37 -11.03
N LEU A 116 1.82 -17.27 -9.74
CA LEU A 116 3.18 -16.89 -9.33
C LEU A 116 4.20 -17.98 -9.73
N ASN A 117 3.78 -19.23 -9.74
CA ASN A 117 4.62 -20.33 -10.21
C ASN A 117 4.91 -20.18 -11.72
N PRO A 118 6.19 -20.08 -12.14
CA PRO A 118 6.55 -19.81 -13.53
C PRO A 118 6.10 -20.92 -14.50
N THR A 119 6.14 -22.17 -14.10
CA THR A 119 5.68 -23.29 -14.96
C THR A 119 4.20 -23.17 -15.28
N LYS A 120 3.36 -22.86 -14.27
CA LYS A 120 1.93 -22.66 -14.49
C LYS A 120 1.66 -21.38 -15.33
N ARG A 121 2.36 -20.29 -15.04
CA ARG A 121 2.22 -19.05 -15.81
C ARG A 121 2.60 -19.24 -17.28
N ASN A 122 3.72 -19.91 -17.53
CA ASN A 122 4.24 -20.13 -18.88
C ASN A 122 3.39 -21.14 -19.69
N SER A 123 2.48 -21.88 -19.04
CA SER A 123 1.50 -22.73 -19.75
C SER A 123 0.35 -21.92 -20.37
N GLY A 124 0.30 -20.59 -20.16
CA GLY A 124 -0.74 -19.71 -20.70
C GLY A 124 -2.00 -19.64 -19.82
N LEU A 125 -1.95 -20.19 -18.61
CA LEU A 125 -3.04 -20.09 -17.64
C LEU A 125 -3.06 -18.71 -16.97
N GLU A 126 -4.26 -18.16 -16.90
CA GLU A 126 -4.58 -16.91 -16.21
C GLU A 126 -5.74 -17.12 -15.22
N TYR A 127 -5.95 -16.19 -14.34
CA TYR A 127 -7.16 -16.08 -13.52
C TYR A 127 -7.39 -14.61 -13.17
N ALA A 128 -8.55 -14.30 -12.63
CA ALA A 128 -8.89 -12.95 -12.27
C ALA A 128 -9.57 -12.89 -10.90
N LYS A 129 -9.57 -11.69 -10.29
CA LYS A 129 -10.32 -11.41 -9.08
C LYS A 129 -11.10 -10.13 -9.28
N PRO A 130 -12.38 -10.08 -8.88
CA PRO A 130 -13.22 -8.92 -9.08
C PRO A 130 -12.71 -7.71 -8.31
N ILE A 131 -12.98 -6.51 -8.84
CA ILE A 131 -12.79 -5.24 -8.15
C ILE A 131 -14.16 -4.68 -7.82
N LYS A 132 -14.33 -4.22 -6.57
CA LYS A 132 -15.54 -3.53 -6.12
C LYS A 132 -15.18 -2.15 -5.57
N ILE A 133 -15.88 -1.13 -6.04
CA ILE A 133 -15.71 0.25 -5.61
C ILE A 133 -17.09 0.74 -5.19
N GLY A 134 -17.24 1.18 -3.94
CA GLY A 134 -18.48 1.69 -3.38
C GLY A 134 -18.94 3.00 -4.01
N HIS A 135 -19.84 3.68 -3.33
CA HIS A 135 -20.40 4.96 -3.77
C HIS A 135 -19.52 6.14 -3.36
N ASN A 136 -19.60 7.26 -4.09
CA ASN A 136 -18.89 8.52 -3.79
C ASN A 136 -17.37 8.38 -3.70
N VAL A 137 -16.78 7.48 -4.47
CA VAL A 137 -15.34 7.23 -4.45
C VAL A 137 -14.61 8.13 -5.44
N TRP A 138 -13.52 8.73 -4.99
CA TRP A 138 -12.62 9.50 -5.85
C TRP A 138 -11.25 8.84 -5.95
N LEU A 139 -10.89 8.38 -7.15
CA LEU A 139 -9.56 7.88 -7.48
C LEU A 139 -8.72 8.99 -8.10
N GLY A 140 -7.65 9.40 -7.42
CA GLY A 140 -6.69 10.40 -7.91
C GLY A 140 -5.90 9.92 -9.14
N GLY A 141 -5.25 10.87 -9.84
CA GLY A 141 -4.53 10.57 -11.07
C GLY A 141 -3.45 9.50 -10.92
N GLY A 142 -3.39 8.57 -11.87
CA GLY A 142 -2.40 7.50 -11.88
C GLY A 142 -2.60 6.43 -10.79
N VAL A 143 -3.75 6.38 -10.15
CA VAL A 143 -4.08 5.32 -9.17
C VAL A 143 -4.15 3.96 -9.89
N ILE A 144 -3.55 2.95 -9.28
CA ILE A 144 -3.64 1.55 -9.72
C ILE A 144 -4.37 0.75 -8.65
N VAL A 145 -5.45 0.06 -9.06
CA VAL A 145 -6.18 -0.88 -8.20
C VAL A 145 -5.89 -2.30 -8.67
N THR A 146 -5.40 -3.15 -7.76
CA THR A 146 -4.97 -4.52 -8.06
C THR A 146 -6.12 -5.53 -7.89
N PRO A 147 -5.98 -6.76 -8.42
CA PRO A 147 -7.04 -7.76 -8.42
C PRO A 147 -7.56 -8.12 -7.02
N GLY A 148 -8.87 -8.18 -6.87
CA GLY A 148 -9.55 -8.59 -5.64
C GLY A 148 -9.74 -7.50 -4.60
N VAL A 149 -9.47 -6.25 -4.93
CA VAL A 149 -9.65 -5.11 -4.03
C VAL A 149 -11.12 -4.72 -3.96
N THR A 150 -11.57 -4.46 -2.74
CA THR A 150 -12.84 -3.78 -2.44
C THR A 150 -12.55 -2.45 -1.75
N LEU A 151 -13.07 -1.36 -2.28
CA LEU A 151 -13.13 -0.05 -1.63
C LEU A 151 -14.56 0.19 -1.16
N GLY A 152 -14.73 0.58 0.09
CA GLY A 152 -16.03 0.99 0.63
C GLY A 152 -16.52 2.32 0.07
N ASP A 153 -17.57 2.85 0.67
CA ASP A 153 -18.17 4.14 0.30
C ASP A 153 -17.33 5.32 0.79
N ASN A 154 -17.41 6.45 0.09
CA ASN A 154 -16.75 7.71 0.46
C ASN A 154 -15.23 7.60 0.58
N VAL A 155 -14.60 6.70 -0.19
CA VAL A 155 -13.14 6.54 -0.18
C VAL A 155 -12.49 7.53 -1.13
N VAL A 156 -11.46 8.21 -0.66
CA VAL A 156 -10.58 9.06 -1.49
C VAL A 156 -9.21 8.41 -1.61
N VAL A 157 -8.74 8.22 -2.85
CA VAL A 157 -7.43 7.64 -3.13
C VAL A 157 -6.51 8.70 -3.70
N GLY A 158 -5.42 9.00 -2.99
CA GLY A 158 -4.42 9.98 -3.41
C GLY A 158 -3.73 9.59 -4.73
N ALA A 159 -3.36 10.59 -5.52
CA ALA A 159 -2.71 10.39 -6.82
C ALA A 159 -1.44 9.53 -6.71
N GLY A 160 -1.22 8.66 -7.71
CA GLY A 160 -0.07 7.74 -7.78
C GLY A 160 -0.12 6.58 -6.78
N ALA A 161 -1.21 6.41 -6.04
CA ALA A 161 -1.33 5.30 -5.09
C ALA A 161 -1.48 3.95 -5.79
N VAL A 162 -0.89 2.90 -5.21
CA VAL A 162 -1.09 1.51 -5.62
C VAL A 162 -1.88 0.77 -4.53
N VAL A 163 -3.15 0.48 -4.84
CA VAL A 163 -4.11 -0.13 -3.91
C VAL A 163 -4.02 -1.64 -4.03
N THR A 164 -3.37 -2.28 -3.06
CA THR A 164 -3.08 -3.73 -3.07
C THR A 164 -3.91 -4.55 -2.09
N LYS A 165 -4.81 -3.90 -1.34
CA LYS A 165 -5.75 -4.53 -0.39
C LYS A 165 -7.02 -3.71 -0.27
N SER A 166 -8.06 -4.29 0.28
CA SER A 166 -9.35 -3.63 0.52
C SER A 166 -9.29 -2.62 1.66
N PHE A 167 -10.17 -1.59 1.59
CA PHE A 167 -10.30 -0.54 2.58
C PHE A 167 -11.77 -0.29 2.92
N PRO A 168 -12.08 0.05 4.18
CA PRO A 168 -13.44 0.35 4.62
C PRO A 168 -13.92 1.71 4.13
N ASP A 169 -15.18 2.04 4.45
CA ASP A 169 -15.79 3.33 4.17
C ASP A 169 -15.08 4.50 4.86
N ASN A 170 -15.31 5.70 4.32
CA ASN A 170 -14.95 6.98 4.93
C ASN A 170 -13.46 7.14 5.23
N VAL A 171 -12.59 6.72 4.32
CA VAL A 171 -11.13 6.84 4.48
C VAL A 171 -10.47 7.55 3.30
N VAL A 172 -9.41 8.28 3.60
CA VAL A 172 -8.45 8.78 2.62
C VAL A 172 -7.23 7.86 2.66
N ILE A 173 -6.88 7.30 1.50
CA ILE A 173 -5.73 6.41 1.36
C ILE A 173 -4.74 6.96 0.35
N ALA A 174 -3.44 6.72 0.54
CA ALA A 174 -2.40 7.13 -0.40
C ALA A 174 -1.15 6.25 -0.28
N GLY A 175 -0.24 6.37 -1.25
CA GLY A 175 1.08 5.74 -1.25
C GLY A 175 1.16 4.42 -2.03
N ASN A 176 2.36 3.85 -2.11
CA ASN A 176 2.65 2.57 -2.73
C ASN A 176 3.45 1.69 -1.74
N PRO A 177 2.85 0.64 -1.17
CA PRO A 177 1.43 0.31 -1.24
C PRO A 177 0.56 1.29 -0.43
N ALA A 178 -0.70 1.48 -0.84
CA ALA A 178 -1.64 2.41 -0.21
C ALA A 178 -1.89 2.09 1.27
N ARG A 179 -2.00 3.16 2.08
CA ARG A 179 -2.34 3.12 3.52
C ARG A 179 -3.36 4.18 3.84
N ILE A 180 -4.16 3.97 4.88
CA ILE A 180 -5.05 5.00 5.42
C ILE A 180 -4.20 6.14 5.96
N ILE A 181 -4.46 7.37 5.51
CA ILE A 181 -3.79 8.60 5.98
C ILE A 181 -4.69 9.46 6.84
N LYS A 182 -6.03 9.41 6.62
CA LYS A 182 -7.04 10.04 7.48
C LYS A 182 -8.43 9.46 7.22
N ARG A 183 -9.43 9.83 8.02
CA ARG A 183 -10.84 9.57 7.75
C ARG A 183 -11.49 10.75 7.04
N VAL A 184 -12.50 10.49 6.20
CA VAL A 184 -13.22 11.54 5.45
C VAL A 184 -14.02 12.45 6.40
N ASP A 185 -14.58 11.88 7.47
CA ASP A 185 -15.37 12.63 8.47
C ASP A 185 -14.50 13.49 9.42
N GLU A 186 -13.17 13.38 9.31
CA GLU A 186 -12.22 14.23 10.03
C GLU A 186 -12.00 15.58 9.34
N GLU A 187 -12.98 16.09 8.54
CA GLU A 187 -12.94 17.47 8.09
C GLU A 187 -13.01 18.39 9.30
N GLN A 188 -11.83 18.86 9.68
CA GLN A 188 -11.61 20.01 10.56
C GLN A 188 -12.42 20.00 11.87
N GLN A 189 -12.30 18.96 12.69
CA GLN A 189 -12.33 19.29 14.10
C GLN A 189 -11.12 20.22 14.34
N PRO A 190 -11.35 21.43 14.88
CA PRO A 190 -10.23 22.29 15.25
C PRO A 190 -9.27 21.44 16.08
N GLU A 191 -7.97 21.50 15.78
CA GLU A 191 -6.94 20.76 16.53
C GLU A 191 -7.20 20.97 18.02
N CYS A 192 -7.85 20.02 18.65
CA CYS A 192 -8.09 20.10 20.09
C CYS A 192 -6.95 19.40 20.81
N LEU A 193 -6.71 19.83 22.05
CA LEU A 193 -5.65 19.28 22.87
C LEU A 193 -5.71 17.74 22.99
N ALA A 194 -6.92 17.17 22.95
CA ALA A 194 -7.13 15.72 23.00
C ALA A 194 -6.61 15.02 21.75
N THR A 195 -6.89 15.55 20.55
CA THR A 195 -6.41 15.01 19.28
C THR A 195 -4.88 15.09 19.16
N LEU A 196 -4.29 16.22 19.59
CA LEU A 196 -2.83 16.39 19.60
C LEU A 196 -2.16 15.40 20.58
N ARG A 197 -2.75 15.15 21.74
CA ARG A 197 -2.27 14.13 22.69
C ARG A 197 -2.32 12.73 22.09
N GLN A 198 -3.40 12.35 21.41
CA GLN A 198 -3.49 11.03 20.73
C GLN A 198 -2.41 10.89 19.65
N THR A 199 -2.10 11.96 18.94
CA THR A 199 -1.00 11.98 17.95
C THR A 199 0.35 11.74 18.65
N ILE A 200 0.61 12.43 19.78
CA ILE A 200 1.81 12.21 20.60
C ILE A 200 1.89 10.77 21.07
N ASP A 201 0.81 10.21 21.65
CA ASP A 201 0.76 8.83 22.14
C ASP A 201 1.09 7.81 21.03
N SER A 202 0.65 8.08 19.79
CA SER A 202 0.96 7.25 18.63
C SER A 202 2.44 7.33 18.24
N VAL A 203 3.03 8.51 18.26
CA VAL A 203 4.46 8.75 17.99
C VAL A 203 5.31 8.12 19.09
N ASP A 204 4.94 8.30 20.35
CA ASP A 204 5.67 7.73 21.50
C ASP A 204 5.72 6.20 21.43
N ARG A 205 4.63 5.54 21.03
CA ARG A 205 4.64 4.10 20.80
C ARG A 205 5.65 3.67 19.74
N GLN A 206 5.77 4.42 18.66
CA GLN A 206 6.77 4.15 17.62
C GLN A 206 8.19 4.38 18.13
N ILE A 207 8.40 5.44 18.91
CA ILE A 207 9.69 5.74 19.53
C ILE A 207 10.12 4.60 20.45
N VAL A 208 9.22 4.09 21.31
CA VAL A 208 9.50 2.95 22.20
C VAL A 208 9.94 1.72 21.40
N GLN A 209 9.21 1.34 20.34
CA GLN A 209 9.58 0.20 19.50
C GLN A 209 10.95 0.36 18.82
N LEU A 210 11.26 1.58 18.35
CA LEU A 210 12.55 1.89 17.75
C LEU A 210 13.68 1.89 18.79
N LEU A 211 13.43 2.36 20.01
CA LEU A 211 14.38 2.30 21.11
C LEU A 211 14.66 0.86 21.56
N GLU A 212 13.65 -0.02 21.64
CA GLU A 212 13.85 -1.44 21.92
C GLU A 212 14.74 -2.10 20.85
N THR A 213 14.46 -1.82 19.56
CA THR A 213 15.29 -2.32 18.44
C THR A 213 16.73 -1.81 18.54
N ARG A 214 16.90 -0.53 18.89
CA ARG A 214 18.20 0.09 19.09
C ARG A 214 18.94 -0.55 20.26
N MET A 215 18.28 -0.76 21.40
CA MET A 215 18.89 -1.36 22.59
C MET A 215 19.30 -2.81 22.36
N SER A 216 18.51 -3.60 21.63
CA SER A 216 18.90 -4.94 21.20
C SER A 216 20.20 -4.93 20.37
N THR A 217 20.36 -3.95 19.48
CA THR A 217 21.58 -3.79 18.68
C THR A 217 22.75 -3.31 19.53
N VAL A 218 22.51 -2.41 20.47
CA VAL A 218 23.52 -1.92 21.44
C VAL A 218 24.06 -3.07 22.30
N THR A 219 23.23 -3.99 22.74
CA THR A 219 23.62 -5.19 23.48
C THR A 219 24.58 -6.05 22.65
N LYS A 220 24.27 -6.32 21.39
CA LYS A 220 25.16 -7.08 20.50
C LYS A 220 26.51 -6.39 20.27
N ILE A 221 26.50 -5.07 20.14
CA ILE A 221 27.75 -4.28 20.04
C ILE A 221 28.56 -4.39 21.33
N GLY A 222 27.92 -4.35 22.50
CA GLY A 222 28.57 -4.55 23.81
C GLY A 222 29.28 -5.92 23.89
N GLN A 223 28.61 -6.99 23.50
CA GLN A 223 29.17 -8.34 23.43
C GLN A 223 30.43 -8.41 22.52
N ILE A 224 30.39 -7.78 21.36
CA ILE A 224 31.52 -7.76 20.43
C ILE A 224 32.69 -6.95 21.03
N LYS A 225 32.42 -5.79 21.64
CA LYS A 225 33.43 -4.96 22.27
C LYS A 225 34.14 -5.67 23.41
N GLU A 226 33.38 -6.36 24.27
CA GLU A 226 33.93 -7.18 25.34
C GLU A 226 34.83 -8.29 24.79
N ALA A 227 34.32 -9.10 23.85
CA ALA A 227 35.08 -10.19 23.23
C ALA A 227 36.38 -9.69 22.54
N THR A 228 36.38 -8.45 22.04
CA THR A 228 37.53 -7.83 21.36
C THR A 228 38.35 -6.90 22.27
N LYS A 229 38.03 -6.81 23.56
CA LYS A 229 38.67 -5.93 24.58
C LYS A 229 38.69 -4.44 24.15
N LYS A 230 37.64 -3.98 23.46
CA LYS A 230 37.49 -2.58 23.03
C LYS A 230 36.73 -1.78 24.09
N ALA A 231 37.09 -0.52 24.26
CA ALA A 231 36.39 0.38 25.17
C ALA A 231 34.92 0.56 24.78
N ILE A 232 34.04 0.59 25.79
CA ILE A 232 32.60 0.83 25.60
C ILE A 232 32.39 2.24 25.07
N TYR A 233 33.06 3.23 25.65
CA TYR A 233 32.96 4.63 25.23
C TYR A 233 33.87 4.92 24.03
N ASP A 234 33.28 5.53 23.02
CA ASP A 234 33.96 5.99 21.80
C ASP A 234 33.44 7.41 21.47
N GLU A 235 34.14 8.41 21.98
CA GLU A 235 33.80 9.82 21.82
C GLU A 235 33.67 10.24 20.36
N LYS A 236 34.61 9.82 19.52
CA LYS A 236 34.62 10.15 18.10
C LYS A 236 33.37 9.60 17.39
N ARG A 237 32.98 8.39 17.74
CA ARG A 237 31.75 7.75 17.22
C ARG A 237 30.50 8.49 17.69
N GLU A 238 30.43 8.88 18.95
CA GLU A 238 29.28 9.63 19.50
C GLU A 238 29.11 10.97 18.78
N GLN A 239 30.18 11.72 18.60
CA GLN A 239 30.15 12.98 17.83
C GLN A 239 29.69 12.79 16.40
N GLN A 240 30.14 11.72 15.72
CA GLN A 240 29.67 11.38 14.37
C GLN A 240 28.17 11.06 14.33
N VAL A 241 27.64 10.39 15.33
CA VAL A 241 26.20 10.07 15.42
C VAL A 241 25.40 11.35 15.61
N LEU A 242 25.80 12.23 16.52
CA LEU A 242 25.11 13.51 16.75
C LEU A 242 25.13 14.41 15.51
N ALA A 243 26.24 14.47 14.80
CA ALA A 243 26.33 15.20 13.53
C ALA A 243 25.37 14.63 12.47
N LYS A 244 25.26 13.29 12.37
CA LYS A 244 24.29 12.64 11.48
C LYS A 244 22.84 12.94 11.87
N VAL A 245 22.50 12.83 13.15
CA VAL A 245 21.16 13.17 13.65
C VAL A 245 20.82 14.61 13.29
N ALA A 246 21.74 15.54 13.51
CA ALA A 246 21.55 16.94 13.13
C ALA A 246 21.32 17.14 11.62
N SER A 247 21.93 16.29 10.77
CA SER A 247 21.79 16.38 9.30
C SER A 247 20.48 15.77 8.77
N TRP A 248 19.79 14.92 9.53
CA TRP A 248 18.51 14.31 9.16
C TRP A 248 17.30 15.20 9.45
N LEU A 249 17.51 16.31 10.17
CA LEU A 249 16.43 17.19 10.57
C LEU A 249 16.00 18.12 9.43
N GLU A 250 14.73 18.06 9.07
CA GLU A 250 14.11 18.96 8.09
C GLU A 250 13.79 20.33 8.70
N GLN A 251 13.45 20.37 10.01
CA GLN A 251 13.07 21.60 10.71
C GLN A 251 14.14 22.03 11.71
N SER A 252 14.87 23.07 11.35
CA SER A 252 16.00 23.61 12.15
C SER A 252 15.61 24.05 13.57
N ARG A 253 14.35 24.48 13.80
CA ARG A 253 13.85 24.93 15.12
C ARG A 253 13.87 23.86 16.21
N TYR A 254 13.86 22.57 15.83
CA TYR A 254 13.88 21.47 16.79
C TYR A 254 15.28 20.87 17.00
N LYS A 255 16.28 21.40 16.29
CA LYS A 255 17.62 20.79 16.22
C LYS A 255 18.27 20.62 17.57
N GLU A 256 18.30 21.67 18.38
CA GLU A 256 18.95 21.62 19.69
C GLU A 256 18.30 20.58 20.61
N THR A 257 16.99 20.61 20.70
CA THR A 257 16.21 19.67 21.54
C THR A 257 16.42 18.22 21.11
N ILE A 258 16.31 17.93 19.81
CA ILE A 258 16.42 16.56 19.30
C ILE A 258 17.85 16.03 19.44
N VAL A 259 18.87 16.85 19.16
CA VAL A 259 20.27 16.45 19.33
C VAL A 259 20.59 16.19 20.80
N ALA A 260 20.09 17.01 21.74
CA ALA A 260 20.24 16.78 23.18
C ALA A 260 19.57 15.49 23.62
N THR A 261 18.33 15.23 23.21
CA THR A 261 17.61 13.98 23.48
C THR A 261 18.42 12.78 22.96
N TYR A 262 19.02 12.88 21.77
CA TYR A 262 19.83 11.80 21.22
C TYR A 262 21.12 11.55 21.99
N ALA A 263 21.73 12.61 22.55
CA ALA A 263 22.87 12.49 23.45
C ALA A 263 22.51 11.72 24.73
N ASP A 264 21.33 11.96 25.31
CA ASP A 264 20.83 11.22 26.46
C ASP A 264 20.52 9.75 26.11
N ILE A 265 19.93 9.48 24.97
CA ILE A 265 19.72 8.10 24.48
C ILE A 265 21.06 7.34 24.38
N MET A 266 22.11 7.98 23.89
CA MET A 266 23.45 7.36 23.82
C MET A 266 24.06 7.17 25.20
N LYS A 267 23.91 8.13 26.10
CA LYS A 267 24.36 8.03 27.50
C LYS A 267 23.70 6.83 28.20
N HIS A 268 22.38 6.69 28.11
CA HIS A 268 21.66 5.55 28.69
C HIS A 268 22.07 4.21 28.06
N SER A 269 22.32 4.17 26.76
CA SER A 269 22.81 2.97 26.08
C SER A 269 24.20 2.56 26.57
N ARG A 270 25.07 3.53 26.86
CA ARG A 270 26.42 3.32 27.41
C ARG A 270 26.35 2.78 28.83
N ASN A 271 25.52 3.39 29.69
CA ASN A 271 25.31 2.91 31.06
C ASN A 271 24.82 1.48 31.08
N TYR A 272 23.85 1.14 30.24
CA TYR A 272 23.35 -0.24 30.11
C TYR A 272 24.44 -1.22 29.70
N GLN A 273 25.32 -0.86 28.76
CA GLN A 273 26.46 -1.72 28.37
C GLN A 273 27.45 -1.93 29.52
N GLN A 274 27.72 -0.89 30.32
CA GLN A 274 28.60 -0.98 31.48
C GLN A 274 28.03 -1.88 32.59
N GLU A 275 26.75 -1.71 32.91
CA GLU A 275 26.01 -2.54 33.87
C GLU A 275 26.01 -4.01 33.44
N TRP A 276 25.73 -4.27 32.18
CA TRP A 276 25.71 -5.64 31.63
C TRP A 276 27.09 -6.32 31.72
N VAL A 277 28.18 -5.61 31.44
CA VAL A 277 29.55 -6.13 31.58
C VAL A 277 29.86 -6.44 33.05
N ALA A 278 29.54 -5.52 33.96
CA ALA A 278 29.79 -5.69 35.39
C ALA A 278 29.00 -6.90 35.99
N GLU A 279 27.74 -7.06 35.59
CA GLU A 279 26.94 -8.23 36.04
C GLU A 279 27.53 -9.56 35.55
N LYS A 280 28.08 -9.57 34.33
CA LYS A 280 28.69 -10.77 33.76
C LYS A 280 29.98 -11.14 34.50
N GLU A 281 30.86 -10.18 34.75
CA GLU A 281 32.10 -10.36 35.52
C GLU A 281 31.80 -10.88 36.92
N GLN A 282 30.77 -10.36 37.58
CA GLN A 282 30.35 -10.80 38.90
C GLN A 282 29.86 -12.26 38.89
N LYS A 283 29.06 -12.66 37.89
CA LYS A 283 28.59 -14.04 37.72
C LYS A 283 29.73 -15.01 37.45
N GLU A 284 30.71 -14.64 36.66
CA GLU A 284 31.90 -15.44 36.35
C GLU A 284 32.78 -15.61 37.59
N SER A 285 32.97 -14.56 38.38
CA SER A 285 33.70 -14.60 39.64
C SER A 285 33.01 -15.51 40.70
N MET A 286 31.67 -15.48 40.79
CA MET A 286 30.93 -16.37 41.66
C MET A 286 31.06 -17.83 41.27
N ARG A 287 30.99 -18.18 39.99
CA ARG A 287 31.18 -19.54 39.47
C ARG A 287 32.60 -20.08 39.77
N GLN A 288 33.62 -19.25 39.56
CA GLN A 288 35.01 -19.64 39.86
C GLN A 288 35.27 -19.87 41.36
N ASN A 289 34.50 -19.17 42.21
CA ASN A 289 34.62 -19.40 43.66
C ASN A 289 33.88 -20.67 44.13
N GLU A 290 32.73 -20.98 43.49
CA GLU A 290 32.00 -22.23 43.75
C GLU A 290 32.82 -23.47 43.33
N GLU A 291 33.47 -23.42 42.14
CA GLU A 291 34.32 -24.52 41.66
C GLU A 291 35.62 -24.76 42.55
N LYS A 292 36.05 -23.73 43.31
CA LYS A 292 37.21 -23.85 44.21
C LYS A 292 36.83 -24.34 45.60
N THR A 293 35.56 -24.42 45.97
CA THR A 293 35.09 -24.92 47.28
C THR A 293 34.65 -26.37 47.24
N ASP A 294 34.59 -27.00 46.03
CA ASP A 294 34.24 -28.42 45.85
C ASP A 294 35.48 -29.35 45.62
N ASP A 295 36.71 -28.77 45.65
CA ASP A 295 38.00 -29.53 45.72
C ASP A 295 38.57 -29.47 47.16
#